data_5c9a3a1abc4743d68912d024a545a879
#
_entry.id   5c9a3a1abc4743d68912d024a545a879
#
_cell.length_a   1.000
_cell.length_b   1.000
_cell.length_c   1.000
_cell.angle_alpha   90.00
_cell.angle_beta   90.00
_cell.angle_gamma   90.00
#
_symmetry.space_group_name_H-M   'P 1'
#
loop_
_entity.id
_entity.type
_entity.pdbx_description
1 polymer ?
#
loop_
_entity_poly.entity_id
_entity_poly.type
_entity_poly.pdbx_seq_one_letter_code
_entity_poly.pdbx_strand_id
1 'polypeptide(L)'
;MDARILQNPIHHLKPPEADCVDAELPVVDLIFKMQEITPQHTRGTGAVLVTQDSRLVGIFTERDLIRRIVSPNKDINKTVISQVMTNQPETLTKEDPIVFALNLMHLGHYRHVPLVDDKNSPVGVITSKNIAQYISQFMITA
;
A
#
# COMPACT_ATOMS: atom_id res chain seq x y z
N MET A 1 0.04 -25.15 12.78
CA MET A 1 -0.34 -24.40 11.57
C MET A 1 0.34 -25.03 10.37
N ASP A 2 -0.43 -25.20 9.30
CA ASP A 2 0.11 -25.75 8.05
C ASP A 2 0.66 -24.61 7.19
N ALA A 3 1.95 -24.62 6.89
CA ALA A 3 2.59 -23.58 6.08
C ALA A 3 2.02 -23.48 4.65
N ARG A 4 1.29 -24.49 4.19
CA ARG A 4 0.65 -24.44 2.87
C ARG A 4 -0.38 -23.32 2.72
N ILE A 5 -0.89 -22.78 3.84
CA ILE A 5 -1.81 -21.64 3.80
C ILE A 5 -1.17 -20.40 3.13
N LEU A 6 0.15 -20.28 3.21
CA LEU A 6 0.87 -19.17 2.57
C LEU A 6 1.01 -19.34 1.05
N GLN A 7 0.69 -20.51 0.52
CA GLN A 7 0.61 -20.77 -0.93
C GLN A 7 -0.74 -20.39 -1.51
N ASN A 8 -1.74 -20.11 -0.66
CA ASN A 8 -3.03 -19.64 -1.11
C ASN A 8 -2.89 -18.28 -1.80
N PRO A 9 -3.75 -18.01 -2.79
CA PRO A 9 -3.69 -16.71 -3.47
C PRO A 9 -4.08 -15.56 -2.56
N ILE A 10 -3.53 -14.41 -2.85
CA ILE A 10 -3.71 -13.18 -2.06
C ILE A 10 -5.19 -12.81 -1.89
N HIS A 11 -6.05 -13.12 -2.88
CA HIS A 11 -7.47 -12.79 -2.75
C HIS A 11 -8.14 -13.46 -1.54
N HIS A 12 -7.58 -14.55 -0.99
CA HIS A 12 -8.07 -15.16 0.24
C HIS A 12 -7.95 -14.23 1.45
N LEU A 13 -7.05 -13.26 1.40
CA LEU A 13 -6.91 -12.25 2.45
C LEU A 13 -8.01 -11.18 2.40
N LYS A 14 -8.84 -11.17 1.35
CA LYS A 14 -9.84 -10.14 1.10
C LYS A 14 -9.21 -8.74 1.21
N PRO A 15 -8.21 -8.45 0.35
CA PRO A 15 -7.47 -7.19 0.46
C PRO A 15 -8.42 -6.00 0.31
N PRO A 16 -8.22 -4.95 1.12
CA PRO A 16 -9.05 -3.76 1.01
C PRO A 16 -8.78 -3.03 -0.30
N GLU A 17 -9.78 -2.25 -0.73
CA GLU A 17 -9.57 -1.35 -1.85
C GLU A 17 -8.47 -0.35 -1.50
N ALA A 18 -7.69 0.02 -2.51
CA ALA A 18 -6.61 0.97 -2.33
C ALA A 18 -7.15 2.40 -2.39
N ASP A 19 -6.63 3.26 -1.51
CA ASP A 19 -6.81 4.69 -1.66
C ASP A 19 -5.83 5.18 -2.72
N CYS A 20 -6.36 5.77 -3.78
CA CYS A 20 -5.56 6.22 -4.92
C CYS A 20 -5.64 7.73 -5.06
N VAL A 21 -4.51 8.33 -5.45
CA VAL A 21 -4.40 9.75 -5.73
C VAL A 21 -3.64 9.95 -7.04
N ASP A 22 -3.89 11.07 -7.70
CA ASP A 22 -3.19 11.41 -8.93
C ASP A 22 -1.77 11.88 -8.63
N ALA A 23 -0.83 11.55 -9.54
CA ALA A 23 0.58 11.89 -9.41
C ALA A 23 0.84 13.40 -9.31
N GLU A 24 -0.04 14.21 -9.87
CA GLU A 24 0.08 15.66 -9.87
C GLU A 24 -0.63 16.34 -8.69
N LEU A 25 -1.23 15.57 -7.77
CA LEU A 25 -1.87 16.14 -6.59
C LEU A 25 -0.82 16.85 -5.72
N PRO A 26 -1.10 18.10 -5.27
CA PRO A 26 -0.22 18.76 -4.31
C PRO A 26 -0.11 18.00 -2.99
N VAL A 27 1.08 18.00 -2.40
CA VAL A 27 1.34 17.27 -1.15
C VAL A 27 0.42 17.74 -0.01
N VAL A 28 0.12 19.05 0.04
CA VAL A 28 -0.77 19.60 1.08
C VAL A 28 -2.14 18.91 1.04
N ASP A 29 -2.67 18.66 -0.16
CA ASP A 29 -3.98 18.00 -0.32
C ASP A 29 -3.90 16.54 0.06
N LEU A 30 -2.78 15.87 -0.24
CA LEU A 30 -2.57 14.49 0.19
C LEU A 30 -2.54 14.37 1.70
N ILE A 31 -1.87 15.29 2.39
CA ILE A 31 -1.77 15.26 3.86
C ILE A 31 -3.17 15.32 4.48
N PHE A 32 -4.04 16.20 3.98
CA PHE A 32 -5.43 16.25 4.45
C PHE A 32 -6.17 14.95 4.19
N LYS A 33 -5.98 14.36 3.01
CA LYS A 33 -6.61 13.09 2.67
C LYS A 33 -6.17 11.95 3.60
N MET A 34 -4.90 11.88 3.93
CA MET A 34 -4.37 10.84 4.81
C MET A 34 -4.86 10.97 6.25
N GLN A 35 -5.24 12.17 6.67
CA GLN A 35 -5.80 12.43 8.00
C GLN A 35 -7.31 12.18 8.06
N GLU A 36 -7.97 12.03 6.93
CA GLU A 36 -9.42 11.87 6.88
C GLU A 36 -9.83 10.56 7.57
N ILE A 37 -10.74 10.69 8.55
CA ILE A 37 -11.28 9.55 9.27
C ILE A 37 -12.56 9.09 8.56
N THR A 38 -12.57 7.84 8.16
CA THR A 38 -13.72 7.22 7.49
C THR A 38 -14.08 5.92 8.21
N PRO A 39 -15.24 5.31 7.93
CA PRO A 39 -15.56 3.99 8.49
C PRO A 39 -14.51 2.92 8.17
N GLN A 40 -13.82 3.03 7.04
CA GLN A 40 -12.78 2.10 6.63
C GLN A 40 -11.42 2.42 7.27
N HIS A 41 -11.20 3.71 7.62
CA HIS A 41 -9.92 4.21 8.12
C HIS A 41 -10.12 5.05 9.37
N THR A 42 -10.33 4.38 10.51
CA THR A 42 -10.63 5.06 11.78
C THR A 42 -9.47 5.88 12.32
N ARG A 43 -8.25 5.66 11.84
CA ARG A 43 -7.04 6.40 12.21
C ARG A 43 -6.40 7.12 11.02
N GLY A 44 -7.18 7.30 9.93
CA GLY A 44 -6.63 7.80 8.68
C GLY A 44 -5.96 6.70 7.88
N THR A 45 -5.35 7.09 6.77
CA THR A 45 -4.69 6.16 5.84
C THR A 45 -3.19 6.29 5.95
N GLY A 46 -2.50 5.16 6.19
CA GLY A 46 -1.04 5.13 6.33
C GLY A 46 -0.29 5.06 5.00
N ALA A 47 -1.00 4.79 3.90
CA ALA A 47 -0.40 4.70 2.57
C ALA A 47 -1.46 5.00 1.50
N VAL A 48 -1.03 5.62 0.41
CA VAL A 48 -1.88 5.81 -0.77
C VAL A 48 -1.13 5.33 -2.00
N LEU A 49 -1.87 4.81 -2.98
CA LEU A 49 -1.31 4.46 -4.28
C LEU A 49 -1.42 5.66 -5.20
N VAL A 50 -0.38 5.87 -6.00
CA VAL A 50 -0.29 7.02 -6.89
C VAL A 50 -0.50 6.54 -8.31
N THR A 51 -1.45 7.16 -9.00
CA THR A 51 -1.80 6.79 -10.37
C THR A 51 -1.56 7.93 -11.34
N GLN A 52 -1.37 7.55 -12.60
CA GLN A 52 -1.36 8.45 -13.73
C GLN A 52 -2.03 7.71 -14.89
N ASP A 53 -3.06 8.32 -15.47
CA ASP A 53 -3.85 7.68 -16.53
C ASP A 53 -4.35 6.28 -16.12
N SER A 54 -4.86 6.17 -14.90
CA SER A 54 -5.41 4.94 -14.30
C SER A 54 -4.39 3.84 -14.05
N ARG A 55 -3.11 4.10 -14.25
CA ARG A 55 -2.03 3.13 -14.01
C ARG A 55 -1.25 3.49 -12.76
N LEU A 56 -0.81 2.47 -12.04
CA LEU A 56 0.03 2.67 -10.87
C LEU A 56 1.41 3.18 -11.28
N VAL A 57 1.82 4.30 -10.70
CA VAL A 57 3.16 4.88 -10.93
C VAL A 57 3.97 5.02 -9.66
N GLY A 58 3.34 4.95 -8.49
CA GLY A 58 4.06 5.11 -7.24
C GLY A 58 3.23 4.73 -6.02
N ILE A 59 3.89 4.81 -4.88
CA ILE A 59 3.26 4.68 -3.57
C ILE A 59 3.80 5.77 -2.66
N PHE A 60 2.94 6.29 -1.78
CA PHE A 60 3.33 7.27 -0.78
C PHE A 60 2.85 6.81 0.59
N THR A 61 3.78 6.70 1.53
CA THR A 61 3.52 6.20 2.88
C THR A 61 3.86 7.26 3.92
N GLU A 62 3.47 7.01 5.18
CA GLU A 62 3.88 7.88 6.30
C GLU A 62 5.41 7.99 6.41
N ARG A 63 6.13 6.92 6.05
CA ARG A 63 7.61 6.97 6.03
C ARG A 63 8.11 7.97 4.99
N ASP A 64 7.48 8.00 3.81
CA ASP A 64 7.83 8.97 2.76
C ASP A 64 7.57 10.39 3.23
N LEU A 65 6.47 10.62 3.97
CA LEU A 65 6.16 11.93 4.53
C LEU A 65 7.31 12.42 5.42
N ILE A 66 7.81 11.55 6.30
CA ILE A 66 8.89 11.91 7.22
C ILE A 66 10.21 12.11 6.46
N ARG A 67 10.58 11.15 5.62
CA ARG A 67 11.90 11.12 4.98
C ARG A 67 12.06 12.09 3.82
N ARG A 68 10.98 12.33 3.07
CA ARG A 68 11.05 13.07 1.81
C ARG A 68 10.45 14.46 1.87
N ILE A 69 9.70 14.75 2.92
CA ILE A 69 9.03 16.05 3.09
C ILE A 69 9.48 16.72 4.38
N VAL A 70 9.26 16.07 5.52
CA VAL A 70 9.55 16.68 6.84
C VAL A 70 11.04 16.90 7.05
N SER A 71 11.86 15.85 6.92
CA SER A 71 13.32 15.94 7.12
C SER A 71 13.99 16.94 6.17
N PRO A 72 13.70 16.92 4.85
CA PRO A 72 14.27 17.88 3.93
C PRO A 72 13.63 19.26 3.98
N ASN A 73 12.58 19.44 4.79
CA ASN A 73 11.83 20.70 4.90
C ASN A 73 11.26 21.18 3.55
N LYS A 74 10.60 20.27 2.83
CA LYS A 74 9.96 20.60 1.56
C LYS A 74 8.74 21.50 1.75
N ASP A 75 8.53 22.43 0.81
CA ASP A 75 7.33 23.25 0.81
C ASP A 75 6.15 22.43 0.27
N ILE A 76 5.25 22.05 1.16
CA ILE A 76 4.10 21.19 0.81
C ILE A 76 3.12 21.85 -0.14
N ASN A 77 3.11 23.18 -0.20
CA ASN A 77 2.22 23.93 -1.10
C ASN A 77 2.78 23.99 -2.53
N LYS A 78 4.07 23.77 -2.72
CA LYS A 78 4.75 23.86 -4.01
C LYS A 78 5.24 22.50 -4.53
N THR A 79 4.99 21.43 -3.79
CA THR A 79 5.46 20.09 -4.12
C THR A 79 4.28 19.22 -4.51
N VAL A 80 4.40 18.49 -5.60
CA VAL A 80 3.41 17.49 -6.01
C VAL A 80 3.91 16.08 -5.67
N ILE A 81 2.97 15.13 -5.59
CA ILE A 81 3.27 13.78 -5.11
C ILE A 81 4.33 13.07 -5.95
N SER A 82 4.30 13.24 -7.27
CA SER A 82 5.27 12.60 -8.16
C SER A 82 6.73 12.94 -7.84
N GLN A 83 6.96 14.06 -7.18
CA GLN A 83 8.30 14.50 -6.79
C GLN A 83 8.81 13.83 -5.52
N VAL A 84 7.94 13.26 -4.71
CA VAL A 84 8.28 12.73 -3.38
C VAL A 84 7.78 11.31 -3.12
N MET A 85 7.07 10.71 -4.05
CA MET A 85 6.60 9.33 -3.92
C MET A 85 7.74 8.32 -4.12
N THR A 86 7.49 7.08 -3.71
CA THR A 86 8.33 5.97 -4.14
C THR A 86 7.87 5.55 -5.53
N ASN A 87 8.76 5.67 -6.52
CA ASN A 87 8.46 5.35 -7.91
C ASN A 87 8.44 3.85 -8.15
N GLN A 88 7.54 3.40 -9.03
CA GLN A 88 7.51 2.02 -9.53
C GLN A 88 7.69 0.98 -8.42
N PRO A 89 6.78 0.96 -7.43
CA PRO A 89 6.87 -0.02 -6.35
C PRO A 89 6.72 -1.43 -6.90
N GLU A 90 7.26 -2.42 -6.18
CA GLU A 90 6.99 -3.82 -6.49
C GLU A 90 5.51 -4.09 -6.32
N THR A 91 4.93 -4.82 -7.27
CA THR A 91 3.50 -5.13 -7.29
C THR A 91 3.26 -6.63 -7.38
N LEU A 92 2.08 -7.04 -6.96
CA LEU A 92 1.59 -8.40 -7.14
C LEU A 92 0.17 -8.35 -7.67
N THR A 93 -0.37 -9.51 -8.03
CA THR A 93 -1.76 -9.65 -8.42
C THR A 93 -2.51 -10.41 -7.33
N LYS A 94 -3.84 -10.39 -7.37
CA LYS A 94 -4.66 -11.11 -6.38
C LYS A 94 -4.51 -12.64 -6.50
N GLU A 95 -4.02 -13.14 -7.62
CA GLU A 95 -3.81 -14.56 -7.86
C GLU A 95 -2.44 -15.05 -7.38
N ASP A 96 -1.50 -14.14 -7.11
CA ASP A 96 -0.18 -14.52 -6.61
C ASP A 96 -0.28 -15.12 -5.20
N PRO A 97 0.62 -16.07 -4.86
CA PRO A 97 0.62 -16.64 -3.51
C PRO A 97 0.95 -15.61 -2.44
N ILE A 98 0.34 -15.76 -1.26
CA ILE A 98 0.58 -14.88 -0.11
C ILE A 98 2.07 -14.81 0.24
N VAL A 99 2.78 -15.93 0.12
CA VAL A 99 4.22 -15.98 0.45
C VAL A 99 5.04 -15.01 -0.40
N PHE A 100 4.60 -14.68 -1.62
CA PHE A 100 5.28 -13.68 -2.46
C PHE A 100 5.26 -12.31 -1.79
N ALA A 101 4.13 -11.93 -1.19
CA ALA A 101 4.02 -10.65 -0.48
C ALA A 101 4.95 -10.60 0.74
N LEU A 102 4.99 -11.69 1.52
CA LEU A 102 5.90 -11.77 2.66
C LEU A 102 7.35 -11.63 2.24
N ASN A 103 7.72 -12.29 1.15
CA ASN A 103 9.08 -12.24 0.62
C ASN A 103 9.47 -10.82 0.18
N LEU A 104 8.57 -10.13 -0.54
CA LEU A 104 8.80 -8.75 -0.96
C LEU A 104 8.96 -7.82 0.25
N MET A 105 8.10 -7.97 1.26
CA MET A 105 8.18 -7.15 2.48
C MET A 105 9.49 -7.38 3.22
N HIS A 106 9.94 -8.62 3.30
CA HIS A 106 11.18 -8.98 3.97
C HIS A 106 12.39 -8.40 3.24
N LEU A 107 12.47 -8.58 1.93
CA LEU A 107 13.61 -8.12 1.14
C LEU A 107 13.65 -6.61 0.99
N GLY A 108 12.48 -5.97 0.86
CA GLY A 108 12.38 -4.53 0.62
C GLY A 108 12.24 -3.67 1.87
N HIS A 109 12.08 -4.27 3.04
CA HIS A 109 11.86 -3.57 4.30
C HIS A 109 10.66 -2.62 4.26
N TYR A 110 9.57 -3.03 3.62
CA TYR A 110 8.33 -2.26 3.58
C TYR A 110 7.14 -3.13 3.97
N ARG A 111 6.02 -2.50 4.30
CA ARG A 111 4.83 -3.16 4.87
C ARG A 111 3.62 -3.15 3.96
N HIS A 112 3.73 -2.52 2.80
CA HIS A 112 2.62 -2.35 1.86
C HIS A 112 3.04 -2.85 0.50
N VAL A 113 2.23 -3.72 -0.09
CA VAL A 113 2.45 -4.19 -1.47
C VAL A 113 1.20 -3.88 -2.28
N PRO A 114 1.32 -3.01 -3.29
CA PRO A 114 0.20 -2.73 -4.18
C PRO A 114 -0.18 -3.95 -5.01
N LEU A 115 -1.48 -4.11 -5.22
CA LEU A 115 -2.03 -5.12 -6.10
C LEU A 115 -2.57 -4.46 -7.36
N VAL A 116 -2.23 -5.03 -8.50
CA VAL A 116 -2.63 -4.50 -9.81
C VAL A 116 -3.28 -5.59 -10.65
N ASP A 117 -4.05 -5.15 -11.65
CA ASP A 117 -4.59 -6.03 -12.67
C ASP A 117 -3.61 -6.14 -13.86
N ASP A 118 -4.04 -6.79 -14.94
CA ASP A 118 -3.23 -7.00 -16.14
C ASP A 118 -2.94 -5.70 -16.92
N LYS A 119 -3.64 -4.62 -16.60
CA LYS A 119 -3.43 -3.29 -17.19
C LYS A 119 -2.61 -2.37 -16.29
N ASN A 120 -2.03 -2.91 -15.21
CA ASN A 120 -1.29 -2.16 -14.20
C ASN A 120 -2.17 -1.14 -13.46
N SER A 121 -3.47 -1.38 -13.40
CA SER A 121 -4.38 -0.54 -12.62
C SER A 121 -4.48 -1.07 -11.19
N PRO A 122 -4.47 -0.19 -10.17
CA PRO A 122 -4.56 -0.62 -8.78
C PRO A 122 -5.90 -1.31 -8.49
N VAL A 123 -5.83 -2.47 -7.83
CA VAL A 123 -7.02 -3.21 -7.41
C VAL A 123 -7.04 -3.49 -5.92
N GLY A 124 -6.02 -3.06 -5.18
CA GLY A 124 -5.95 -3.24 -3.74
C GLY A 124 -4.56 -2.99 -3.22
N VAL A 125 -4.41 -3.14 -1.93
CA VAL A 125 -3.12 -3.09 -1.25
C VAL A 125 -3.11 -4.15 -0.17
N ILE A 126 -1.99 -4.86 -0.02
CA ILE A 126 -1.83 -5.85 1.02
C ILE A 126 -0.79 -5.35 2.03
N THR A 127 -1.07 -5.53 3.32
CA THR A 127 -0.17 -5.10 4.38
C THR A 127 0.31 -6.31 5.19
N SER A 128 1.41 -6.14 5.91
CA SER A 128 1.89 -7.17 6.84
C SER A 128 0.84 -7.49 7.90
N LYS A 129 0.04 -6.49 8.31
CA LYS A 129 -1.04 -6.69 9.25
C LYS A 129 -2.15 -7.59 8.69
N ASN A 130 -2.51 -7.41 7.41
CA ASN A 130 -3.50 -8.28 6.77
C ASN A 130 -3.04 -9.74 6.76
N ILE A 131 -1.77 -9.98 6.50
CA ILE A 131 -1.20 -11.32 6.49
C ILE A 131 -1.20 -11.92 7.91
N ALA A 132 -0.79 -11.14 8.90
CA ALA A 132 -0.79 -11.59 10.29
C ALA A 132 -2.20 -11.95 10.76
N GLN A 133 -3.21 -11.17 10.40
CA GLN A 133 -4.60 -11.46 10.73
C GLN A 133 -5.07 -12.76 10.08
N TYR A 134 -4.70 -12.98 8.83
CA TYR A 134 -5.03 -14.22 8.13
C TYR A 134 -4.41 -15.44 8.80
N ILE A 135 -3.13 -15.37 9.14
CA ILE A 135 -2.42 -16.46 9.82
C ILE A 135 -3.06 -16.74 11.18
N SER A 136 -3.44 -15.71 11.93
CA SER A 136 -4.03 -15.88 13.26
C SER A 136 -5.33 -16.68 13.24
N GLN A 137 -6.09 -16.61 12.15
CA GLN A 137 -7.33 -17.39 12.01
C GLN A 137 -7.07 -18.90 12.05
N PHE A 138 -5.93 -19.34 11.54
CA PHE A 138 -5.57 -20.75 11.54
C PHE A 138 -4.97 -21.21 12.88
N MET A 139 -4.48 -20.29 13.69
CA MET A 139 -3.94 -20.61 15.01
C MET A 139 -5.04 -20.85 16.03
N ILE A 140 -6.18 -20.18 15.89
CA ILE A 140 -7.30 -20.28 16.83
C ILE A 140 -8.00 -21.63 16.73
N THR A 141 -7.99 -22.24 15.56
CA THR A 141 -8.69 -23.49 15.27
C THR A 141 -7.86 -24.74 15.52
N ALA A 142 -6.60 -24.57 15.92
CA ALA A 142 -5.69 -25.70 16.16
C ALA A 142 -5.95 -26.40 17.49
#